data_f2fcd00b3e5159c164e9669087460c8e
#
_entry.id   f2fcd00b3e5159c164e9669087460c8e
#
_cell.length_a   1.000
_cell.length_b   1.000
_cell.length_c   1.000
_cell.angle_alpha   90.00
_cell.angle_beta   90.00
_cell.angle_gamma   90.00
#
_symmetry.space_group_name_H-M   'P 1'
#
loop_
_entity.id
_entity.type
_entity.pdbx_description
1 polymer ?
#
loop_
_entity_poly.entity_id
_entity_poly.type
_entity_poly.pdbx_seq_one_letter_code
_entity_poly.pdbx_strand_id
1 'polypeptide(L)'
;MRVQATKPRARFDVTADGDGLVGHAGAALLAKLAERLGLPAEVDRWAGRGQPSRARHRAGTVVVDLAVMLADGGDCLSDLAALRDQPGLFGPVASTPTAWRVIERLAGVGEQGLAGLRLARARARRQAWQAGAWMDGLLAIDLDATLVTAHSDKQGAAGTYKHTFGFHPLAAWLDRGDGTGEPLAAVLRPGNAAANTAADQIEVVDLALAQLPKQARQQQPILVRADSAGATHLVLNHLRELGIRFSVGFDLDSRVQTAILDLPETAWSPAIDADGGDRDGAQVAELATLDLAAGGWPTGTRAICRRERPHPGAQLTFTDADGWRFQVFITDPPDGDLAG
;
A
#
# COMPACT_ATOMS: atom_id res chain seq x y z
N MET A 1 4.00 -26.43 -27.28
CA MET A 1 3.52 -25.09 -26.88
C MET A 1 2.24 -24.80 -27.66
N ARG A 2 1.06 -24.92 -27.05
CA ARG A 2 -0.22 -24.55 -27.68
C ARG A 2 -0.47 -23.09 -27.35
N VAL A 3 -0.34 -22.22 -28.33
CA VAL A 3 -0.79 -20.83 -28.24
C VAL A 3 -2.31 -20.87 -28.05
N GLN A 4 -2.81 -20.50 -26.89
CA GLN A 4 -4.24 -20.28 -26.70
C GLN A 4 -4.62 -19.07 -27.56
N ALA A 5 -5.45 -19.31 -28.57
CA ALA A 5 -6.05 -18.24 -29.35
C ALA A 5 -6.88 -17.35 -28.41
N THR A 6 -6.44 -16.12 -28.23
CA THR A 6 -7.23 -15.09 -27.53
C THR A 6 -8.60 -15.00 -28.22
N LYS A 7 -9.66 -15.22 -27.44
CA LYS A 7 -11.02 -15.00 -27.94
C LYS A 7 -11.10 -13.58 -28.51
N PRO A 8 -11.63 -13.38 -29.72
CA PRO A 8 -11.80 -12.04 -30.27
C PRO A 8 -12.64 -11.22 -29.31
N ARG A 9 -12.22 -9.98 -29.02
CA ARG A 9 -13.03 -9.05 -28.22
C ARG A 9 -14.40 -8.92 -28.88
N ALA A 10 -15.45 -8.93 -28.05
CA ALA A 10 -16.80 -8.68 -28.53
C ALA A 10 -16.82 -7.35 -29.32
N ARG A 11 -17.43 -7.35 -30.49
CA ARG A 11 -17.72 -6.11 -31.21
C ARG A 11 -18.87 -5.43 -30.48
N PHE A 12 -18.66 -4.19 -30.08
CA PHE A 12 -19.69 -3.33 -29.52
C PHE A 12 -20.03 -2.29 -30.58
N ASP A 13 -21.30 -2.13 -30.90
CA ASP A 13 -21.78 -0.97 -31.63
C ASP A 13 -21.99 0.14 -30.60
N VAL A 14 -21.29 1.26 -30.76
CA VAL A 14 -21.41 2.42 -29.89
C VAL A 14 -22.33 3.42 -30.58
N THR A 15 -23.49 3.66 -30.00
CA THR A 15 -24.44 4.67 -30.46
C THR A 15 -24.55 5.79 -29.41
N ALA A 16 -24.88 7.01 -29.85
CA ALA A 16 -25.05 8.16 -28.95
C ALA A 16 -26.55 8.55 -28.80
N ASP A 17 -27.46 7.66 -29.16
CA ASP A 17 -28.91 7.88 -29.25
C ASP A 17 -29.69 7.30 -28.06
N GLY A 18 -29.02 6.83 -27.02
CA GLY A 18 -29.66 6.31 -25.80
C GLY A 18 -30.22 7.43 -24.93
N ASP A 19 -31.54 7.44 -24.72
CA ASP A 19 -32.16 8.30 -23.73
C ASP A 19 -31.83 7.87 -22.30
N GLY A 20 -31.57 8.83 -21.42
CA GLY A 20 -31.28 8.57 -20.00
C GLY A 20 -29.92 7.99 -19.69
N LEU A 21 -28.97 8.00 -20.63
CA LEU A 21 -27.58 7.64 -20.37
C LEU A 21 -26.93 8.65 -19.42
N VAL A 22 -26.32 8.14 -18.36
CA VAL A 22 -25.62 8.94 -17.35
C VAL A 22 -24.18 8.48 -17.26
N GLY A 23 -23.26 9.36 -17.62
CA GLY A 23 -21.83 9.13 -17.42
C GLY A 23 -21.48 9.05 -15.93
N HIS A 24 -20.43 8.31 -15.59
CA HIS A 24 -19.90 8.23 -14.23
C HIS A 24 -20.90 7.70 -13.17
N ALA A 25 -21.97 7.02 -13.57
CA ALA A 25 -23.01 6.53 -12.65
C ALA A 25 -22.46 5.60 -11.57
N GLY A 26 -21.45 4.79 -11.89
CA GLY A 26 -20.78 3.92 -10.92
C GLY A 26 -20.07 4.68 -9.79
N ALA A 27 -19.49 5.84 -10.08
CA ALA A 27 -18.80 6.67 -9.11
C ALA A 27 -19.75 7.22 -8.02
N ALA A 28 -21.06 7.38 -8.34
CA ALA A 28 -22.06 7.78 -7.37
C ALA A 28 -22.21 6.78 -6.21
N LEU A 29 -21.92 5.50 -6.43
CA LEU A 29 -21.93 4.49 -5.36
C LEU A 29 -20.83 4.76 -4.33
N LEU A 30 -19.66 5.25 -4.74
CA LEU A 30 -18.58 5.63 -3.85
C LEU A 30 -18.96 6.83 -2.98
N ALA A 31 -19.60 7.86 -3.58
CA ALA A 31 -20.11 9.00 -2.83
C ALA A 31 -21.13 8.56 -1.78
N LYS A 32 -22.09 7.71 -2.16
CA LYS A 32 -23.12 7.17 -1.25
C LYS A 32 -22.52 6.29 -0.15
N LEU A 33 -21.52 5.49 -0.47
CA LEU A 33 -20.79 4.70 0.52
C LEU A 33 -20.08 5.61 1.54
N ALA A 34 -19.37 6.64 1.08
CA ALA A 34 -18.71 7.60 1.95
C ALA A 34 -19.70 8.31 2.89
N GLU A 35 -20.87 8.73 2.39
CA GLU A 35 -21.96 9.30 3.18
C GLU A 35 -22.45 8.29 4.24
N ARG A 36 -22.71 7.05 3.83
CA ARG A 36 -23.21 5.98 4.72
C ARG A 36 -22.21 5.63 5.83
N LEU A 37 -20.92 5.69 5.54
CA LEU A 37 -19.84 5.52 6.51
C LEU A 37 -19.58 6.77 7.35
N GLY A 38 -20.32 7.85 7.16
CA GLY A 38 -20.19 9.10 7.91
C GLY A 38 -18.91 9.88 7.63
N LEU A 39 -18.16 9.54 6.55
CA LEU A 39 -16.88 10.15 6.26
C LEU A 39 -16.94 11.68 6.11
N PRO A 40 -17.92 12.28 5.37
CA PRO A 40 -18.01 13.74 5.26
C PRO A 40 -18.17 14.44 6.60
N ALA A 41 -19.03 13.90 7.49
CA ALA A 41 -19.28 14.48 8.80
C ALA A 41 -18.04 14.40 9.71
N GLU A 42 -17.29 13.31 9.63
CA GLU A 42 -16.04 13.18 10.41
C GLU A 42 -14.96 14.15 9.90
N VAL A 43 -14.83 14.31 8.60
CA VAL A 43 -13.91 15.32 8.03
C VAL A 43 -14.30 16.71 8.44
N ASP A 44 -15.61 17.06 8.46
CA ASP A 44 -16.10 18.37 8.86
C ASP A 44 -15.74 18.74 10.31
N ARG A 45 -15.64 17.76 11.21
CA ARG A 45 -15.24 18.00 12.60
C ARG A 45 -13.83 18.61 12.72
N TRP A 46 -12.97 18.32 11.75
CA TRP A 46 -11.56 18.73 11.73
C TRP A 46 -11.32 19.84 10.71
N ALA A 47 -11.77 19.65 9.48
CA ALA A 47 -11.59 20.55 8.36
C ALA A 47 -12.57 21.72 8.36
N GLY A 48 -13.72 21.55 9.00
CA GLY A 48 -14.76 22.58 9.11
C GLY A 48 -14.49 23.66 10.15
N ARG A 49 -13.45 23.54 10.97
CA ARG A 49 -13.08 24.57 11.94
C ARG A 49 -12.72 25.87 11.21
N GLY A 50 -13.42 26.96 11.54
CA GLY A 50 -13.26 28.24 10.86
C GLY A 50 -13.98 28.36 9.51
N GLN A 51 -14.75 27.37 9.07
CA GLN A 51 -15.63 27.51 7.92
C GLN A 51 -16.86 28.33 8.31
N PRO A 52 -17.32 29.28 7.47
CA PRO A 52 -18.55 30.00 7.74
C PRO A 52 -19.75 29.06 7.90
N SER A 53 -20.61 29.28 8.87
CA SER A 53 -21.79 28.44 9.14
C SER A 53 -22.77 28.34 7.94
N ARG A 54 -22.74 29.36 7.06
CA ARG A 54 -23.53 29.44 5.81
C ARG A 54 -22.77 28.99 4.57
N ALA A 55 -21.64 28.29 4.71
CA ALA A 55 -20.93 27.77 3.53
C ALA A 55 -21.83 26.82 2.74
N ARG A 56 -21.99 27.09 1.44
CA ARG A 56 -22.78 26.26 0.53
C ARG A 56 -22.20 24.84 0.39
N HIS A 57 -20.88 24.72 0.41
CA HIS A 57 -20.17 23.46 0.31
C HIS A 57 -19.39 23.21 1.60
N ARG A 58 -19.71 22.15 2.30
CA ARG A 58 -19.02 21.74 3.51
C ARG A 58 -17.67 21.11 3.14
N ALA A 59 -16.66 21.29 4.00
CA ALA A 59 -15.32 20.78 3.73
C ALA A 59 -15.30 19.27 3.55
N GLY A 60 -16.03 18.53 4.37
CA GLY A 60 -16.13 17.07 4.27
C GLY A 60 -16.75 16.60 2.96
N THR A 61 -17.79 17.27 2.48
CA THR A 61 -18.36 16.96 1.16
C THR A 61 -17.34 17.20 0.05
N VAL A 62 -16.64 18.35 0.07
CA VAL A 62 -15.62 18.68 -0.94
C VAL A 62 -14.48 17.65 -0.94
N VAL A 63 -14.04 17.20 0.23
CA VAL A 63 -12.98 16.17 0.33
C VAL A 63 -13.47 14.83 -0.24
N VAL A 64 -14.73 14.46 0.00
CA VAL A 64 -15.30 13.24 -0.57
C VAL A 64 -15.48 13.37 -2.08
N ASP A 65 -15.96 14.52 -2.59
CA ASP A 65 -16.06 14.77 -4.04
C ASP A 65 -14.69 14.64 -4.72
N LEU A 66 -13.63 15.18 -4.10
CA LEU A 66 -12.27 15.03 -4.59
C LEU A 66 -11.81 13.57 -4.60
N ALA A 67 -12.11 12.82 -3.55
CA ALA A 67 -11.77 11.39 -3.47
C ALA A 67 -12.52 10.57 -4.52
N VAL A 68 -13.79 10.87 -4.75
CA VAL A 68 -14.61 10.21 -5.79
C VAL A 68 -14.11 10.57 -7.18
N MET A 69 -13.78 11.84 -7.42
CA MET A 69 -13.19 12.29 -8.68
C MET A 69 -11.89 11.54 -9.00
N LEU A 70 -10.99 11.42 -8.02
CA LEU A 70 -9.73 10.66 -8.17
C LEU A 70 -9.99 9.17 -8.46
N ALA A 71 -10.94 8.56 -7.75
CA ALA A 71 -11.33 7.16 -7.97
C ALA A 71 -11.98 6.91 -9.35
N ASP A 72 -12.61 7.92 -9.90
CA ASP A 72 -13.23 7.92 -11.24
C ASP A 72 -12.23 8.24 -12.38
N GLY A 73 -10.96 8.42 -12.05
CA GLY A 73 -9.87 8.61 -13.02
C GLY A 73 -9.44 10.05 -13.24
N GLY A 74 -9.98 11.00 -12.46
CA GLY A 74 -9.50 12.38 -12.48
C GLY A 74 -8.13 12.52 -11.80
N ASP A 75 -7.34 13.48 -12.21
CA ASP A 75 -5.99 13.74 -11.69
C ASP A 75 -5.74 15.19 -11.29
N CYS A 76 -6.64 16.08 -11.62
CA CYS A 76 -6.53 17.50 -11.28
C CYS A 76 -7.86 18.10 -10.81
N LEU A 77 -7.80 19.24 -10.10
CA LEU A 77 -8.98 19.88 -9.52
C LEU A 77 -10.06 20.29 -10.52
N SER A 78 -9.69 20.54 -11.79
CA SER A 78 -10.65 20.85 -12.87
C SER A 78 -11.57 19.68 -13.17
N ASP A 79 -11.11 18.43 -12.91
CA ASP A 79 -11.86 17.21 -13.23
C ASP A 79 -13.08 17.01 -12.32
N LEU A 80 -13.19 17.79 -11.23
CA LEU A 80 -14.45 17.93 -10.51
C LEU A 80 -15.62 18.36 -11.42
N ALA A 81 -15.34 18.87 -12.62
CA ALA A 81 -16.36 19.17 -13.61
C ALA A 81 -17.17 17.91 -13.98
N ALA A 82 -16.52 16.74 -14.10
CA ALA A 82 -17.21 15.49 -14.41
C ALA A 82 -18.35 15.17 -13.41
N LEU A 83 -18.08 15.37 -12.11
CA LEU A 83 -19.09 15.17 -11.08
C LEU A 83 -20.10 16.32 -11.05
N ARG A 84 -19.65 17.57 -11.24
CA ARG A 84 -20.50 18.77 -11.19
C ARG A 84 -21.53 18.80 -12.34
N ASP A 85 -21.16 18.26 -13.49
CA ASP A 85 -22.03 18.20 -14.66
C ASP A 85 -23.10 17.11 -14.57
N GLN A 86 -23.09 16.33 -13.46
CA GLN A 86 -24.08 15.30 -13.12
C GLN A 86 -24.80 15.60 -11.79
N PRO A 87 -25.50 16.74 -11.68
CA PRO A 87 -26.10 17.17 -10.40
C PRO A 87 -27.20 16.21 -9.90
N GLY A 88 -27.82 15.44 -10.78
CA GLY A 88 -28.79 14.39 -10.41
C GLY A 88 -28.17 13.23 -9.63
N LEU A 89 -26.88 12.97 -9.81
CA LEU A 89 -26.13 11.91 -9.11
C LEU A 89 -25.41 12.43 -7.87
N PHE A 90 -24.65 13.51 -8.02
CA PHE A 90 -23.70 14.01 -7.01
C PHE A 90 -24.23 15.22 -6.24
N GLY A 91 -25.37 15.78 -6.66
CA GLY A 91 -25.88 17.03 -6.08
C GLY A 91 -24.99 18.23 -6.41
N PRO A 92 -24.94 19.25 -5.54
CA PRO A 92 -24.16 20.45 -5.78
C PRO A 92 -22.67 20.21 -5.46
N VAL A 93 -21.85 19.99 -6.46
CA VAL A 93 -20.40 19.83 -6.37
C VAL A 93 -19.70 21.20 -6.40
N ALA A 94 -18.64 21.35 -5.62
CA ALA A 94 -17.90 22.59 -5.49
C ALA A 94 -17.16 22.96 -6.80
N SER A 95 -17.03 24.27 -7.06
CA SER A 95 -16.15 24.74 -8.14
C SER A 95 -14.68 24.54 -7.79
N THR A 96 -13.82 24.45 -8.79
CA THR A 96 -12.36 24.32 -8.64
C THR A 96 -11.76 25.34 -7.64
N PRO A 97 -12.07 26.67 -7.70
CA PRO A 97 -11.57 27.61 -6.71
C PRO A 97 -12.10 27.35 -5.28
N THR A 98 -13.29 26.78 -5.14
CA THR A 98 -13.84 26.44 -3.83
C THR A 98 -13.14 25.22 -3.25
N ALA A 99 -12.91 24.19 -4.06
CA ALA A 99 -12.14 23.01 -3.68
C ALA A 99 -10.71 23.39 -3.27
N TRP A 100 -10.05 24.24 -4.05
CA TRP A 100 -8.72 24.78 -3.73
C TRP A 100 -8.69 25.43 -2.34
N ARG A 101 -9.64 26.32 -2.02
CA ARG A 101 -9.70 26.96 -0.69
C ARG A 101 -9.95 25.97 0.45
N VAL A 102 -10.62 24.86 0.19
CA VAL A 102 -10.78 23.79 1.19
C VAL A 102 -9.43 23.10 1.44
N ILE A 103 -8.70 22.78 0.38
CA ILE A 103 -7.36 22.18 0.48
C ILE A 103 -6.39 23.11 1.20
N GLU A 104 -6.35 24.40 0.83
CA GLU A 104 -5.51 25.39 1.49
C GLU A 104 -5.82 25.51 2.99
N ARG A 105 -7.11 25.49 3.35
CA ARG A 105 -7.51 25.52 4.77
C ARG A 105 -7.05 24.28 5.51
N LEU A 106 -7.19 23.09 4.90
CA LEU A 106 -6.67 21.85 5.48
C LEU A 106 -5.16 21.90 5.66
N ALA A 107 -4.44 22.38 4.66
CA ALA A 107 -2.99 22.57 4.72
C ALA A 107 -2.61 23.58 5.83
N GLY A 108 -3.37 24.66 5.97
CA GLY A 108 -3.14 25.70 6.99
C GLY A 108 -3.34 25.21 8.44
N VAL A 109 -4.05 24.11 8.65
CA VAL A 109 -4.17 23.46 9.97
C VAL A 109 -2.95 22.55 10.26
N GLY A 110 -2.15 22.22 9.25
CA GLY A 110 -0.93 21.44 9.38
C GLY A 110 -1.20 20.01 9.90
N GLU A 111 -0.33 19.51 10.77
CA GLU A 111 -0.39 18.13 11.28
C GLU A 111 -1.75 17.79 11.96
N GLN A 112 -2.41 18.76 12.59
CA GLN A 112 -3.74 18.53 13.17
C GLN A 112 -4.79 18.22 12.09
N GLY A 113 -4.70 18.84 10.92
CA GLY A 113 -5.57 18.58 9.77
C GLY A 113 -5.35 17.18 9.23
N LEU A 114 -4.09 16.75 9.05
CA LEU A 114 -3.74 15.40 8.63
C LEU A 114 -4.19 14.35 9.64
N ALA A 115 -3.94 14.57 10.94
CA ALA A 115 -4.40 13.69 11.99
C ALA A 115 -5.94 13.55 11.99
N GLY A 116 -6.65 14.65 11.76
CA GLY A 116 -8.10 14.64 11.62
C GLY A 116 -8.60 13.82 10.43
N LEU A 117 -7.97 13.95 9.27
CA LEU A 117 -8.27 13.14 8.09
C LEU A 117 -7.99 11.65 8.34
N ARG A 118 -6.85 11.33 8.95
CA ARG A 118 -6.49 9.95 9.32
C ARG A 118 -7.53 9.36 10.27
N LEU A 119 -7.97 10.13 11.28
CA LEU A 119 -9.01 9.69 12.22
C LEU A 119 -10.37 9.49 11.54
N ALA A 120 -10.76 10.37 10.63
CA ALA A 120 -12.00 10.23 9.84
C ALA A 120 -11.98 8.94 9.02
N ARG A 121 -10.85 8.65 8.34
CA ARG A 121 -10.66 7.39 7.59
C ARG A 121 -10.71 6.16 8.50
N ALA A 122 -10.03 6.17 9.66
CA ALA A 122 -10.05 5.07 10.61
C ALA A 122 -11.46 4.77 11.13
N ARG A 123 -12.27 5.80 11.35
CA ARG A 123 -13.67 5.64 11.76
C ARG A 123 -14.54 5.05 10.64
N ALA A 124 -14.40 5.56 9.41
CA ALA A 124 -15.12 5.03 8.26
C ALA A 124 -14.74 3.55 8.01
N ARG A 125 -13.45 3.22 8.08
CA ARG A 125 -12.95 1.83 7.96
C ARG A 125 -13.58 0.93 9.01
N ARG A 126 -13.57 1.34 10.27
CA ARG A 126 -14.20 0.56 11.34
C ARG A 126 -15.67 0.27 11.05
N GLN A 127 -16.43 1.24 10.54
CA GLN A 127 -17.83 1.04 10.17
C GLN A 127 -17.97 0.08 8.97
N ALA A 128 -17.12 0.20 7.97
CA ALA A 128 -17.11 -0.71 6.82
C ALA A 128 -16.82 -2.16 7.26
N TRP A 129 -15.82 -2.35 8.12
CA TRP A 129 -15.48 -3.68 8.63
C TRP A 129 -16.62 -4.29 9.45
N GLN A 130 -17.28 -3.48 10.30
CA GLN A 130 -18.45 -3.92 11.06
C GLN A 130 -19.66 -4.23 10.17
N ALA A 131 -19.76 -3.61 9.00
CA ALA A 131 -20.85 -3.81 8.04
C ALA A 131 -20.63 -5.00 7.08
N GLY A 132 -19.56 -5.77 7.22
CA GLY A 132 -19.30 -6.97 6.43
C GLY A 132 -17.95 -7.02 5.73
N ALA A 133 -17.11 -5.97 5.87
CA ALA A 133 -15.75 -5.99 5.33
C ALA A 133 -14.71 -6.54 6.32
N TRP A 134 -15.15 -7.25 7.35
CA TRP A 134 -14.24 -7.85 8.34
C TRP A 134 -13.32 -8.88 7.68
N MET A 135 -12.07 -8.93 8.12
CA MET A 135 -11.09 -9.95 7.76
C MET A 135 -10.80 -10.79 9.00
N ASP A 136 -10.74 -12.09 8.83
CA ASP A 136 -10.27 -13.02 9.85
C ASP A 136 -8.86 -13.50 9.52
N GLY A 137 -8.11 -13.90 10.54
CA GLY A 137 -6.77 -14.45 10.40
C GLY A 137 -5.65 -13.42 10.41
N LEU A 138 -4.60 -13.69 9.66
CA LEU A 138 -3.40 -12.84 9.61
C LEU A 138 -3.67 -11.53 8.87
N LEU A 139 -3.32 -10.41 9.50
CA LEU A 139 -3.35 -9.10 8.86
C LEU A 139 -1.95 -8.78 8.30
N ALA A 140 -1.76 -8.99 7.01
CA ALA A 140 -0.51 -8.65 6.34
C ALA A 140 -0.51 -7.18 5.90
N ILE A 141 0.50 -6.43 6.33
CA ILE A 141 0.69 -5.02 5.97
C ILE A 141 1.95 -4.90 5.12
N ASP A 142 1.78 -4.48 3.88
CA ASP A 142 2.88 -4.24 2.95
C ASP A 142 3.37 -2.80 3.07
N LEU A 143 4.67 -2.63 3.24
CA LEU A 143 5.35 -1.33 3.15
C LEU A 143 6.05 -1.25 1.80
N ASP A 144 5.76 -0.21 1.05
CA ASP A 144 6.42 0.05 -0.22
C ASP A 144 6.63 1.55 -0.47
N ALA A 145 7.73 1.87 -1.12
CA ALA A 145 8.07 3.23 -1.52
C ALA A 145 8.02 3.34 -3.06
N THR A 146 7.27 4.31 -3.55
CA THR A 146 7.14 4.54 -4.99
C THR A 146 7.62 5.92 -5.40
N LEU A 147 8.07 6.07 -6.63
CA LEU A 147 8.45 7.38 -7.17
C LEU A 147 7.24 8.04 -7.84
N VAL A 148 6.97 9.27 -7.44
CA VAL A 148 5.98 10.13 -8.08
C VAL A 148 6.70 11.23 -8.84
N THR A 149 6.72 11.13 -10.16
CA THR A 149 7.34 12.17 -11.02
C THR A 149 6.47 13.42 -11.00
N ALA A 150 7.05 14.53 -10.59
CA ALA A 150 6.40 15.83 -10.53
C ALA A 150 7.44 16.95 -10.69
N HIS A 151 7.56 17.48 -11.89
CA HIS A 151 8.39 18.67 -12.12
C HIS A 151 7.66 19.90 -11.57
N SER A 152 8.03 20.31 -10.37
CA SER A 152 7.38 21.46 -9.72
C SER A 152 8.28 22.12 -8.68
N ASP A 153 7.97 23.37 -8.35
CA ASP A 153 8.61 24.15 -7.28
C ASP A 153 8.01 23.84 -5.89
N LYS A 154 7.21 22.79 -5.76
CA LYS A 154 6.60 22.43 -4.49
C LYS A 154 7.66 21.98 -3.49
N GLN A 155 7.42 22.30 -2.22
CA GLN A 155 8.30 21.89 -1.13
C GLN A 155 8.51 20.36 -1.13
N GLY A 156 9.78 19.93 -1.09
CA GLY A 156 10.15 18.53 -1.09
C GLY A 156 10.26 17.89 -2.48
N ALA A 157 9.85 18.56 -3.56
CA ALA A 157 10.16 18.07 -4.91
C ALA A 157 11.68 18.13 -5.14
N ALA A 158 12.29 17.00 -5.48
CA ALA A 158 13.73 16.85 -5.63
C ALA A 158 14.09 15.78 -6.67
N GLY A 159 15.35 15.77 -7.09
CA GLY A 159 15.87 14.70 -7.95
C GLY A 159 15.80 13.34 -7.26
N THR A 160 15.35 12.31 -7.98
CA THR A 160 15.22 10.95 -7.46
C THR A 160 16.41 10.09 -7.85
N TYR A 161 16.57 8.93 -7.20
CA TYR A 161 17.64 7.98 -7.52
C TYR A 161 17.52 7.38 -8.95
N LYS A 162 16.33 7.43 -9.57
CA LYS A 162 16.12 7.02 -10.97
C LYS A 162 16.28 8.16 -11.97
N HIS A 163 16.95 9.25 -11.58
CA HIS A 163 17.17 10.44 -12.42
C HIS A 163 15.89 11.10 -12.93
N THR A 164 14.76 10.92 -12.23
CA THR A 164 13.54 11.72 -12.41
C THR A 164 13.50 12.84 -11.37
N PHE A 165 12.46 13.67 -11.39
CA PHE A 165 12.27 14.74 -10.41
C PHE A 165 10.87 14.66 -9.81
N GLY A 166 10.76 14.76 -8.50
CA GLY A 166 9.46 14.66 -7.84
C GLY A 166 9.56 14.25 -6.38
N PHE A 167 8.78 13.24 -5.99
CA PHE A 167 8.64 12.77 -4.61
C PHE A 167 8.88 11.26 -4.51
N HIS A 168 9.18 10.80 -3.30
CA HIS A 168 9.38 9.39 -2.97
C HIS A 168 8.52 8.99 -1.76
N PRO A 169 7.16 9.00 -1.89
CA PRO A 169 6.29 8.60 -0.79
C PRO A 169 6.54 7.16 -0.36
N LEU A 170 6.37 6.93 0.94
CA LEU A 170 6.32 5.61 1.56
C LEU A 170 4.89 5.34 2.00
N ALA A 171 4.36 4.18 1.65
CA ALA A 171 2.98 3.80 1.91
C ALA A 171 2.89 2.44 2.60
N ALA A 172 1.77 2.24 3.30
CA ALA A 172 1.39 0.98 3.92
C ALA A 172 0.01 0.53 3.42
N TRP A 173 -0.09 -0.72 3.04
CA TRP A 173 -1.28 -1.35 2.48
C TRP A 173 -1.63 -2.61 3.27
N LEU A 174 -2.90 -2.80 3.57
CA LEU A 174 -3.39 -4.08 4.09
C LEU A 174 -3.71 -4.98 2.90
N ASP A 175 -3.04 -6.13 2.84
CA ASP A 175 -3.37 -7.18 1.88
C ASP A 175 -4.70 -7.82 2.24
N ARG A 176 -5.63 -7.86 1.29
CA ARG A 176 -6.97 -8.45 1.49
C ARG A 176 -7.03 -9.95 1.14
N GLY A 177 -5.93 -10.51 0.61
CA GLY A 177 -5.86 -11.90 0.17
C GLY A 177 -6.63 -12.22 -1.12
N ASP A 178 -7.23 -11.22 -1.75
CA ASP A 178 -8.02 -11.35 -2.99
C ASP A 178 -7.35 -10.62 -4.19
N GLY A 179 -6.08 -10.27 -4.04
CA GLY A 179 -5.33 -9.49 -5.02
C GLY A 179 -5.61 -7.99 -4.95
N THR A 180 -6.40 -7.53 -3.98
CA THR A 180 -6.61 -6.11 -3.70
C THR A 180 -5.87 -5.67 -2.45
N GLY A 181 -5.54 -4.37 -2.38
CA GLY A 181 -4.91 -3.76 -1.22
C GLY A 181 -5.76 -2.64 -0.64
N GLU A 182 -5.88 -2.58 0.68
CA GLU A 182 -6.55 -1.49 1.37
C GLU A 182 -5.51 -0.47 1.87
N PRO A 183 -5.48 0.79 1.35
CA PRO A 183 -4.48 1.77 1.75
C PRO A 183 -4.68 2.17 3.23
N LEU A 184 -3.68 1.96 4.06
CA LEU A 184 -3.70 2.32 5.48
C LEU A 184 -3.09 3.70 5.71
N ALA A 185 -1.84 3.90 5.32
CA ALA A 185 -1.10 5.13 5.57
C ALA A 185 -0.18 5.48 4.40
N ALA A 186 0.17 6.74 4.30
CA ALA A 186 1.25 7.20 3.44
C ALA A 186 1.89 8.45 4.04
N VAL A 187 3.20 8.59 3.85
CA VAL A 187 3.97 9.79 4.15
C VAL A 187 4.62 10.28 2.85
N LEU A 188 4.35 11.53 2.50
CA LEU A 188 4.98 12.17 1.35
C LEU A 188 6.40 12.58 1.73
N ARG A 189 7.38 11.98 1.07
CA ARG A 189 8.79 12.26 1.30
C ARG A 189 9.41 12.99 0.11
N PRO A 190 10.49 13.76 0.32
CA PRO A 190 11.26 14.35 -0.78
C PRO A 190 11.70 13.29 -1.79
N GLY A 191 11.88 13.71 -3.05
CA GLY A 191 12.31 12.81 -4.12
C GLY A 191 13.65 12.13 -3.88
N ASN A 192 14.54 12.76 -3.11
CA ASN A 192 15.85 12.24 -2.70
C ASN A 192 15.84 11.51 -1.34
N ALA A 193 14.66 11.23 -0.77
CA ALA A 193 14.59 10.45 0.47
C ALA A 193 15.14 9.04 0.24
N ALA A 194 15.97 8.57 1.18
CA ALA A 194 16.49 7.20 1.14
C ALA A 194 15.37 6.19 1.39
N ALA A 195 15.43 5.06 0.70
CA ALA A 195 14.42 4.00 0.85
C ALA A 195 14.44 3.38 2.27
N ASN A 196 15.61 3.29 2.89
CA ASN A 196 15.87 2.62 4.17
C ASN A 196 15.87 3.57 5.39
N THR A 197 15.18 4.72 5.32
CA THR A 197 15.04 5.62 6.47
C THR A 197 14.15 4.98 7.53
N ALA A 198 14.75 4.40 8.56
CA ALA A 198 14.01 3.68 9.60
C ALA A 198 12.95 4.54 10.32
N ALA A 199 13.23 5.82 10.55
CA ALA A 199 12.27 6.73 11.20
C ALA A 199 10.99 6.88 10.37
N ASP A 200 11.11 7.03 9.04
CA ASP A 200 9.95 7.15 8.14
C ASP A 200 9.15 5.84 8.10
N GLN A 201 9.85 4.70 8.10
CA GLN A 201 9.21 3.39 8.09
C GLN A 201 8.43 3.14 9.39
N ILE A 202 9.03 3.46 10.55
CA ILE A 202 8.36 3.38 11.85
C ILE A 202 7.14 4.31 11.88
N GLU A 203 7.26 5.54 11.41
CA GLU A 203 6.12 6.47 11.33
C GLU A 203 4.98 5.87 10.50
N VAL A 204 5.28 5.33 9.32
CA VAL A 204 4.24 4.76 8.44
C VAL A 204 3.61 3.52 9.06
N VAL A 205 4.38 2.66 9.72
CA VAL A 205 3.85 1.51 10.48
C VAL A 205 2.89 1.97 11.57
N ASP A 206 3.29 2.92 12.41
CA ASP A 206 2.47 3.41 13.51
C ASP A 206 1.17 4.06 13.00
N LEU A 207 1.26 4.84 11.91
CA LEU A 207 0.10 5.42 11.24
C LEU A 207 -0.81 4.33 10.65
N ALA A 208 -0.25 3.28 10.07
CA ALA A 208 -1.01 2.16 9.50
C ALA A 208 -1.75 1.38 10.60
N LEU A 209 -1.07 1.06 11.70
CA LEU A 209 -1.67 0.41 12.85
C LEU A 209 -2.81 1.23 13.46
N ALA A 210 -2.67 2.56 13.50
CA ALA A 210 -3.72 3.46 13.97
C ALA A 210 -4.98 3.45 13.07
N GLN A 211 -4.85 3.02 11.82
CA GLN A 211 -5.99 2.87 10.89
C GLN A 211 -6.79 1.58 11.12
N LEU A 212 -6.19 0.54 11.68
CA LEU A 212 -6.88 -0.72 11.92
C LEU A 212 -7.90 -0.60 13.08
N PRO A 213 -9.06 -1.28 12.99
CA PRO A 213 -9.97 -1.38 14.14
C PRO A 213 -9.27 -1.95 15.37
N LYS A 214 -9.53 -1.34 16.52
CA LYS A 214 -8.88 -1.75 17.79
C LYS A 214 -9.07 -3.25 18.08
N GLN A 215 -10.27 -3.78 17.80
CA GLN A 215 -10.57 -5.19 17.99
C GLN A 215 -9.68 -6.08 17.10
N ALA A 216 -9.49 -5.74 15.83
CA ALA A 216 -8.63 -6.48 14.92
C ALA A 216 -7.18 -6.51 15.43
N ARG A 217 -6.63 -5.36 15.83
CA ARG A 217 -5.28 -5.27 16.40
C ARG A 217 -5.06 -6.08 17.68
N GLN A 218 -6.11 -6.30 18.45
CA GLN A 218 -6.02 -7.03 19.72
C GLN A 218 -6.24 -8.54 19.56
N GLN A 219 -6.94 -8.97 18.52
CA GLN A 219 -7.39 -10.35 18.37
C GLN A 219 -6.72 -11.09 17.22
N GLN A 220 -6.09 -10.38 16.29
CA GLN A 220 -5.49 -10.98 15.10
C GLN A 220 -3.98 -10.80 15.09
N PRO A 221 -3.23 -11.80 14.61
CA PRO A 221 -1.81 -11.63 14.35
C PRO A 221 -1.60 -10.61 13.23
N ILE A 222 -0.56 -9.79 13.35
CA ILE A 222 -0.18 -8.81 12.35
C ILE A 222 1.22 -9.16 11.84
N LEU A 223 1.39 -9.13 10.52
CA LEU A 223 2.64 -9.31 9.82
C LEU A 223 2.94 -8.06 9.00
N VAL A 224 4.11 -7.48 9.16
CA VAL A 224 4.61 -6.41 8.28
C VAL A 224 5.57 -7.03 7.27
N ARG A 225 5.30 -6.76 5.98
CA ARG A 225 6.16 -7.17 4.87
C ARG A 225 6.79 -5.94 4.22
N ALA A 226 8.05 -6.04 3.82
CA ALA A 226 8.74 -4.99 3.07
C ALA A 226 9.81 -5.60 2.16
N ASP A 227 10.31 -4.80 1.22
CA ASP A 227 11.53 -5.13 0.48
C ASP A 227 12.79 -5.04 1.38
N SER A 228 13.98 -5.18 0.80
CA SER A 228 15.23 -5.13 1.57
C SER A 228 15.50 -3.78 2.24
N ALA A 229 14.88 -2.70 1.77
CA ALA A 229 14.97 -1.40 2.43
C ALA A 229 14.31 -1.41 3.83
N GLY A 230 13.35 -2.31 4.08
CA GLY A 230 12.73 -2.53 5.39
C GLY A 230 13.63 -3.26 6.40
N ALA A 231 14.68 -3.92 5.94
CA ALA A 231 15.60 -4.68 6.78
C ALA A 231 16.56 -3.75 7.57
N THR A 232 16.03 -3.05 8.56
CA THR A 232 16.82 -2.25 9.49
C THR A 232 16.59 -2.70 10.93
N HIS A 233 17.65 -2.71 11.74
CA HIS A 233 17.56 -3.11 13.15
C HIS A 233 16.50 -2.31 13.92
N LEU A 234 16.40 -1.00 13.65
CA LEU A 234 15.45 -0.13 14.34
C LEU A 234 14.00 -0.50 14.02
N VAL A 235 13.70 -0.76 12.76
CA VAL A 235 12.33 -1.14 12.34
C VAL A 235 11.94 -2.49 12.91
N LEU A 236 12.83 -3.50 12.79
CA LEU A 236 12.50 -4.84 13.26
C LEU A 236 12.41 -4.93 14.78
N ASN A 237 13.25 -4.20 15.53
CA ASN A 237 13.10 -4.09 16.97
C ASN A 237 11.79 -3.40 17.37
N HIS A 238 11.42 -2.32 16.70
CA HIS A 238 10.14 -1.64 16.92
C HIS A 238 8.93 -2.59 16.71
N LEU A 239 8.93 -3.36 15.61
CA LEU A 239 7.89 -4.35 15.35
C LEU A 239 7.81 -5.40 16.46
N ARG A 240 8.96 -5.90 16.92
CA ARG A 240 9.05 -6.87 18.03
C ARG A 240 8.52 -6.31 19.35
N GLU A 241 8.86 -5.07 19.68
CA GLU A 241 8.34 -4.37 20.86
C GLU A 241 6.83 -4.25 20.85
N LEU A 242 6.25 -4.08 19.66
CA LEU A 242 4.78 -4.04 19.46
C LEU A 242 4.14 -5.45 19.40
N GLY A 243 4.91 -6.52 19.43
CA GLY A 243 4.42 -7.89 19.26
C GLY A 243 3.94 -8.18 17.83
N ILE A 244 4.47 -7.46 16.85
CA ILE A 244 4.13 -7.59 15.42
C ILE A 244 5.20 -8.42 14.73
N ARG A 245 4.78 -9.36 13.92
CA ARG A 245 5.66 -10.20 13.10
C ARG A 245 6.14 -9.44 11.87
N PHE A 246 7.25 -9.88 11.31
CA PHE A 246 7.81 -9.31 10.10
C PHE A 246 8.27 -10.37 9.10
N SER A 247 8.27 -10.01 7.82
CA SER A 247 8.94 -10.71 6.74
C SER A 247 9.47 -9.66 5.77
N VAL A 248 10.78 -9.46 5.76
CA VAL A 248 11.42 -8.40 4.98
C VAL A 248 12.49 -8.97 4.07
N GLY A 249 12.60 -8.43 2.88
CA GLY A 249 13.69 -8.75 1.96
C GLY A 249 15.04 -8.55 2.64
N PHE A 250 16.03 -9.37 2.28
CA PHE A 250 17.37 -9.29 2.86
C PHE A 250 18.43 -9.30 1.76
N ASP A 251 19.45 -8.50 1.93
CA ASP A 251 20.48 -8.35 0.90
C ASP A 251 21.37 -9.59 0.79
N LEU A 252 21.71 -9.95 -0.44
CA LEU A 252 22.59 -11.08 -0.77
C LEU A 252 24.06 -10.67 -0.65
N ASP A 253 24.54 -10.42 0.59
CA ASP A 253 25.96 -10.20 0.83
C ASP A 253 26.78 -11.51 0.69
N SER A 254 28.08 -11.43 0.79
CA SER A 254 28.98 -12.59 0.63
C SER A 254 28.73 -13.70 1.67
N ARG A 255 28.30 -13.35 2.88
CA ARG A 255 28.00 -14.33 3.95
C ARG A 255 26.73 -15.10 3.60
N VAL A 256 25.72 -14.38 3.14
CA VAL A 256 24.43 -14.96 2.69
C VAL A 256 24.66 -15.86 1.48
N GLN A 257 25.45 -15.39 0.49
CA GLN A 257 25.79 -16.19 -0.68
C GLN A 257 26.53 -17.48 -0.29
N THR A 258 27.51 -17.41 0.62
CA THR A 258 28.20 -18.60 1.13
C THR A 258 27.21 -19.56 1.79
N ALA A 259 26.34 -19.06 2.66
CA ALA A 259 25.35 -19.90 3.32
C ALA A 259 24.39 -20.58 2.34
N ILE A 260 24.02 -19.92 1.24
CA ILE A 260 23.20 -20.49 0.17
C ILE A 260 23.92 -21.60 -0.57
N LEU A 261 25.17 -21.36 -0.97
CA LEU A 261 25.96 -22.31 -1.75
C LEU A 261 26.38 -23.55 -0.96
N ASP A 262 26.46 -23.44 0.36
CA ASP A 262 26.76 -24.55 1.29
C ASP A 262 25.53 -25.44 1.56
N LEU A 263 24.32 -25.04 1.13
CA LEU A 263 23.11 -25.86 1.33
C LEU A 263 23.13 -27.10 0.45
N PRO A 264 22.89 -28.31 1.04
CA PRO A 264 22.70 -29.50 0.22
C PRO A 264 21.38 -29.43 -0.56
N GLU A 265 21.34 -30.09 -1.72
CA GLU A 265 20.11 -30.15 -2.53
C GLU A 265 18.88 -30.70 -1.75
N THR A 266 19.11 -31.52 -0.73
CA THR A 266 18.05 -32.07 0.13
C THR A 266 17.43 -31.06 1.09
N ALA A 267 18.00 -29.85 1.24
CA ALA A 267 17.47 -28.78 2.07
C ALA A 267 16.36 -27.97 1.36
N TRP A 268 16.24 -28.15 0.04
CA TRP A 268 15.28 -27.37 -0.75
C TRP A 268 13.94 -28.07 -0.84
N SER A 269 12.87 -27.37 -0.50
CA SER A 269 11.47 -27.79 -0.64
C SER A 269 10.78 -26.98 -1.73
N PRO A 270 9.73 -27.49 -2.39
CA PRO A 270 8.95 -26.69 -3.34
C PRO A 270 8.46 -25.39 -2.67
N ALA A 271 8.52 -24.27 -3.40
CA ALA A 271 7.87 -23.04 -2.98
C ALA A 271 6.37 -23.13 -3.27
N ILE A 272 5.54 -22.46 -2.44
CA ILE A 272 4.08 -22.44 -2.62
C ILE A 272 3.67 -21.15 -3.33
N ASP A 273 2.69 -21.24 -4.20
CA ASP A 273 2.08 -20.12 -4.91
C ASP A 273 0.91 -19.54 -4.10
N ALA A 274 0.38 -18.39 -4.52
CA ALA A 274 -0.70 -17.68 -3.84
C ALA A 274 -2.02 -18.47 -3.72
N ASP A 275 -2.23 -19.46 -4.57
CA ASP A 275 -3.39 -20.37 -4.53
C ASP A 275 -3.16 -21.65 -3.69
N GLY A 276 -1.99 -21.76 -3.04
CA GLY A 276 -1.62 -22.89 -2.19
C GLY A 276 -1.04 -24.09 -2.93
N GLY A 277 -0.83 -23.99 -4.25
CA GLY A 277 -0.17 -25.00 -5.06
C GLY A 277 1.35 -24.80 -5.14
N ASP A 278 2.08 -25.81 -5.62
CA ASP A 278 3.51 -25.68 -5.86
C ASP A 278 3.80 -24.62 -6.92
N ARG A 279 4.71 -23.68 -6.61
CA ARG A 279 5.20 -22.69 -7.56
C ARG A 279 6.20 -23.35 -8.51
N ASP A 280 5.84 -23.43 -9.78
CA ASP A 280 6.67 -24.08 -10.80
C ASP A 280 8.06 -23.44 -10.92
N GLY A 281 9.10 -24.28 -10.87
CA GLY A 281 10.48 -23.86 -10.97
C GLY A 281 11.02 -23.04 -9.78
N ALA A 282 10.33 -23.02 -8.65
CA ALA A 282 10.76 -22.31 -7.45
C ALA A 282 10.87 -23.25 -6.25
N GLN A 283 11.86 -23.00 -5.39
CA GLN A 283 12.13 -23.77 -4.18
C GLN A 283 12.53 -22.84 -3.03
N VAL A 284 12.31 -23.28 -1.80
CA VAL A 284 12.65 -22.55 -0.57
C VAL A 284 13.51 -23.39 0.34
N ALA A 285 14.41 -22.75 1.07
CA ALA A 285 15.22 -23.38 2.12
C ALA A 285 15.52 -22.39 3.24
N GLU A 286 15.70 -22.87 4.46
CA GLU A 286 16.17 -22.04 5.57
C GLU A 286 17.69 -22.01 5.62
N LEU A 287 18.25 -20.81 5.79
CA LEU A 287 19.69 -20.58 5.97
C LEU A 287 20.06 -20.71 7.46
N ALA A 288 19.89 -21.90 8.03
CA ALA A 288 20.06 -22.15 9.46
C ALA A 288 21.52 -21.90 9.96
N THR A 289 22.48 -21.89 9.06
CA THR A 289 23.90 -21.61 9.37
C THR A 289 24.21 -20.12 9.47
N LEU A 290 23.28 -19.25 9.03
CA LEU A 290 23.45 -17.80 9.08
C LEU A 290 23.13 -17.28 10.46
N ASP A 291 24.17 -16.89 11.22
CA ASP A 291 23.99 -16.30 12.54
C ASP A 291 23.52 -14.84 12.46
N LEU A 292 22.22 -14.66 12.40
CA LEU A 292 21.58 -13.35 12.39
C LEU A 292 21.70 -12.64 13.75
N ALA A 293 21.73 -13.40 14.86
CA ALA A 293 21.86 -12.81 16.20
C ALA A 293 23.22 -12.15 16.38
N ALA A 294 24.31 -12.77 15.89
CA ALA A 294 25.63 -12.13 15.87
C ALA A 294 25.66 -10.86 15.00
N GLY A 295 24.78 -10.76 14.00
CA GLY A 295 24.56 -9.56 13.20
C GLY A 295 23.73 -8.48 13.90
N GLY A 296 23.24 -8.71 15.14
CA GLY A 296 22.43 -7.76 15.90
C GLY A 296 20.94 -7.76 15.54
N TRP A 297 20.48 -8.73 14.74
CA TRP A 297 19.07 -8.89 14.42
C TRP A 297 18.28 -9.43 15.63
N PRO A 298 16.96 -9.16 15.73
CA PRO A 298 16.17 -9.64 16.86
C PRO A 298 16.29 -11.16 17.06
N THR A 299 16.42 -11.61 18.30
CA THR A 299 16.56 -13.03 18.63
C THR A 299 15.39 -13.85 18.07
N GLY A 300 15.66 -15.00 17.46
CA GLY A 300 14.65 -15.84 16.82
C GLY A 300 14.30 -15.43 15.40
N THR A 301 15.00 -14.43 14.83
CA THR A 301 14.88 -14.13 13.40
C THR A 301 15.48 -15.29 12.59
N ARG A 302 14.76 -15.71 11.56
CA ARG A 302 15.14 -16.78 10.62
C ARG A 302 15.44 -16.16 9.26
N ALA A 303 16.31 -16.76 8.48
CA ALA A 303 16.56 -16.39 7.08
C ALA A 303 16.04 -17.49 6.16
N ILE A 304 15.10 -17.12 5.29
CA ILE A 304 14.52 -18.02 4.30
C ILE A 304 14.99 -17.58 2.91
N CYS A 305 15.57 -18.51 2.18
CA CYS A 305 15.99 -18.29 0.79
C CYS A 305 15.00 -18.95 -0.16
N ARG A 306 14.54 -18.19 -1.14
CA ARG A 306 13.82 -18.71 -2.30
C ARG A 306 14.78 -18.71 -3.50
N ARG A 307 14.83 -19.84 -4.20
CA ARG A 307 15.50 -19.92 -5.50
C ARG A 307 14.48 -20.19 -6.60
N GLU A 308 14.63 -19.56 -7.74
CA GLU A 308 13.76 -19.77 -8.88
C GLU A 308 14.55 -19.72 -10.20
N ARG A 309 14.09 -20.42 -11.22
CA ARG A 309 14.68 -20.34 -12.54
C ARG A 309 14.38 -18.98 -13.17
N PRO A 310 15.38 -18.18 -13.56
CA PRO A 310 15.15 -16.92 -14.25
C PRO A 310 14.30 -17.14 -15.49
N HIS A 311 13.40 -16.21 -15.78
CA HIS A 311 12.60 -16.23 -17.00
C HIS A 311 13.53 -16.32 -18.24
N PRO A 312 13.19 -17.11 -19.28
CA PRO A 312 13.96 -17.15 -20.51
C PRO A 312 14.20 -15.74 -21.09
N GLY A 313 15.47 -15.37 -21.26
CA GLY A 313 15.87 -14.02 -21.68
C GLY A 313 16.09 -13.02 -20.54
N ALA A 314 15.95 -13.41 -19.29
CA ALA A 314 16.30 -12.56 -18.16
C ALA A 314 17.81 -12.30 -18.12
N GLN A 315 18.19 -11.05 -17.83
CA GLN A 315 19.58 -10.70 -17.60
C GLN A 315 20.05 -11.36 -16.30
N LEU A 316 21.17 -12.10 -16.36
CA LEU A 316 21.77 -12.69 -15.17
C LEU A 316 22.37 -11.59 -14.29
N THR A 317 22.29 -11.78 -12.98
CA THR A 317 22.90 -10.91 -11.96
C THR A 317 24.14 -11.59 -11.36
N PHE A 318 24.99 -10.85 -10.67
CA PHE A 318 26.18 -11.39 -10.00
C PHE A 318 25.83 -12.39 -8.87
N THR A 319 24.61 -12.39 -8.41
CA THR A 319 24.12 -13.28 -7.35
C THR A 319 23.43 -14.53 -7.90
N ASP A 320 23.23 -14.63 -9.22
CA ASP A 320 22.70 -15.83 -9.84
C ASP A 320 23.80 -16.92 -9.91
N ALA A 321 23.52 -18.13 -9.48
CA ALA A 321 24.46 -19.25 -9.52
C ALA A 321 23.75 -20.53 -9.98
N ASP A 322 24.44 -21.37 -10.74
CA ASP A 322 23.95 -22.66 -11.26
C ASP A 322 22.61 -22.60 -11.99
N GLY A 323 22.32 -21.46 -12.61
CA GLY A 323 21.07 -21.19 -13.31
C GLY A 323 19.89 -20.88 -12.38
N TRP A 324 20.16 -20.56 -11.11
CA TRP A 324 19.18 -20.12 -10.15
C TRP A 324 19.36 -18.65 -9.81
N ARG A 325 18.24 -17.97 -9.60
CA ARG A 325 18.16 -16.65 -8.98
C ARG A 325 17.69 -16.81 -7.53
N PHE A 326 18.33 -16.10 -6.62
CA PHE A 326 18.07 -16.19 -5.20
C PHE A 326 17.42 -14.90 -4.68
N GLN A 327 16.48 -15.07 -3.75
CA GLN A 327 15.93 -14.00 -2.94
C GLN A 327 15.91 -14.47 -1.49
N VAL A 328 16.34 -13.63 -0.57
CA VAL A 328 16.37 -13.94 0.85
C VAL A 328 15.44 -13.00 1.60
N PHE A 329 14.72 -13.56 2.55
CA PHE A 329 13.86 -12.84 3.48
C PHE A 329 14.30 -13.18 4.89
N ILE A 330 14.28 -12.20 5.78
CA ILE A 330 14.38 -12.44 7.22
C ILE A 330 13.00 -12.28 7.85
N THR A 331 12.64 -13.22 8.70
CA THR A 331 11.30 -13.33 9.26
C THR A 331 11.35 -13.85 10.70
N ASP A 332 10.30 -13.61 11.49
CA ASP A 332 10.24 -14.01 12.89
C ASP A 332 9.06 -14.91 13.29
N PRO A 333 8.21 -15.45 12.42
CA PRO A 333 7.25 -16.48 12.81
C PRO A 333 7.98 -17.69 13.40
N PRO A 334 7.66 -18.13 14.65
CA PRO A 334 8.41 -19.17 15.31
C PRO A 334 8.22 -20.56 14.67
N ASP A 335 7.10 -20.80 14.00
CA ASP A 335 6.64 -22.10 13.52
C ASP A 335 6.06 -22.01 12.11
N GLY A 336 6.72 -21.25 11.22
CA GLY A 336 6.34 -21.28 9.81
C GLY A 336 6.84 -22.57 9.18
N ASP A 337 5.95 -23.36 8.60
CA ASP A 337 6.32 -24.25 7.52
C ASP A 337 7.08 -23.42 6.47
N LEU A 338 8.18 -23.96 5.93
CA LEU A 338 8.95 -23.25 4.89
C LEU A 338 8.12 -22.92 3.65
N ALA A 339 6.96 -23.54 3.56
CA ALA A 339 6.02 -23.41 2.46
C ALA A 339 4.94 -22.34 2.69
N GLY A 340 4.77 -21.79 3.89
CA GLY A 340 3.70 -20.84 4.25
C GLY A 340 4.15 -19.41 4.40
#